data_78d587050da31f9b013d72ae93ef731f
#
_entry.id   78d587050da31f9b013d72ae93ef731f
#
_cell.length_a   1.000
_cell.length_b   1.000
_cell.length_c   1.000
_cell.angle_alpha   90.00
_cell.angle_beta   90.00
_cell.angle_gamma   90.00
#
_symmetry.space_group_name_H-M   'P 1'
#
loop_
_entity.id
_entity.type
_entity.pdbx_description
1 polymer ?
#
loop_
_entity_poly.entity_id
_entity_poly.type
_entity_poly.pdbx_seq_one_letter_code
_entity_poly.pdbx_strand_id
1 'polypeptide(L)'
;MKVLVAYATRHGATTGIAERVAAALTAAGLSAQARPVEDVKDVEPYDAVVLGGAAYMFHWLKPAVTFARRHRTELAARPVWLFSSGPLGTDLVDKDGKNVLETSRPKEFDELTKLLHPRGEQVFFGAYDPDAPPVGLGERLVQHMPAARNALPAGDFRDWPAIDAWAAQIAAELEAEPRGQ
;
A
#
# COMPACT_ATOMS: atom_id res chain seq x y z
N MET A 1 -3.21 -17.00 -13.25
CA MET A 1 -4.03 -15.97 -12.60
C MET A 1 -3.43 -14.59 -12.89
N LYS A 2 -4.29 -13.59 -13.15
CA LYS A 2 -3.89 -12.20 -13.35
C LYS A 2 -4.08 -11.44 -12.04
N VAL A 3 -3.04 -10.77 -11.56
CA VAL A 3 -3.07 -10.02 -10.30
C VAL A 3 -2.83 -8.54 -10.59
N LEU A 4 -3.73 -7.68 -10.09
CA LEU A 4 -3.54 -6.25 -10.10
C LEU A 4 -2.92 -5.82 -8.76
N VAL A 5 -1.81 -5.09 -8.81
CA VAL A 5 -1.28 -4.36 -7.67
C VAL A 5 -1.59 -2.88 -7.88
N ALA A 6 -2.79 -2.47 -7.45
CA ALA A 6 -3.25 -1.08 -7.56
C ALA A 6 -2.68 -0.24 -6.42
N TYR A 7 -2.24 0.99 -6.68
CA TYR A 7 -1.66 1.81 -5.63
C TYR A 7 -1.95 3.30 -5.79
N ALA A 8 -1.99 4.00 -4.65
CA ALA A 8 -1.99 5.46 -4.59
C ALA A 8 -0.74 5.95 -3.85
N THR A 9 -0.05 6.90 -4.43
CA THR A 9 1.18 7.47 -3.88
C THR A 9 1.21 8.98 -4.07
N ARG A 10 2.04 9.68 -3.30
CA ARG A 10 2.30 11.11 -3.48
C ARG A 10 3.72 11.38 -3.95
N HIS A 11 4.69 10.70 -3.35
CA HIS A 11 6.13 10.91 -3.57
C HIS A 11 6.85 9.64 -4.06
N GLY A 12 6.11 8.66 -4.57
CA GLY A 12 6.70 7.47 -5.20
C GLY A 12 7.11 6.34 -4.24
N ALA A 13 7.13 6.53 -2.92
CA ALA A 13 7.53 5.47 -2.00
C ALA A 13 6.65 4.21 -2.13
N THR A 14 5.33 4.39 -2.20
CA THR A 14 4.36 3.30 -2.39
C THR A 14 4.46 2.66 -3.78
N THR A 15 4.87 3.42 -4.80
CA THR A 15 5.12 2.89 -6.15
C THR A 15 6.15 1.77 -6.10
N GLY A 16 7.31 2.02 -5.47
CA GLY A 16 8.37 1.00 -5.38
C GLY A 16 7.93 -0.25 -4.63
N ILE A 17 7.09 -0.11 -3.58
CA ILE A 17 6.51 -1.28 -2.88
C ILE A 17 5.59 -2.06 -3.83
N ALA A 18 4.68 -1.38 -4.52
CA ALA A 18 3.74 -2.01 -5.44
C ALA A 18 4.45 -2.73 -6.59
N GLU A 19 5.48 -2.11 -7.17
CA GLU A 19 6.31 -2.70 -8.22
C GLU A 19 7.07 -3.93 -7.71
N ARG A 20 7.62 -3.87 -6.49
CA ARG A 20 8.32 -5.00 -5.87
C ARG A 20 7.37 -6.18 -5.62
N VAL A 21 6.17 -5.93 -5.10
CA VAL A 21 5.13 -6.94 -4.91
C VAL A 21 4.74 -7.57 -6.25
N ALA A 22 4.49 -6.76 -7.30
CA ALA A 22 4.14 -7.28 -8.62
C ALA A 22 5.27 -8.12 -9.23
N ALA A 23 6.52 -7.70 -9.06
CA ALA A 23 7.69 -8.45 -9.52
C ALA A 23 7.82 -9.80 -8.80
N ALA A 24 7.65 -9.83 -7.48
CA ALA A 24 7.70 -11.06 -6.69
C ALA A 24 6.57 -12.03 -7.08
N LEU A 25 5.34 -11.54 -7.25
CA LEU A 25 4.21 -12.35 -7.72
C LEU A 25 4.46 -12.90 -9.13
N THR A 26 5.10 -12.12 -10.00
CA THR A 26 5.46 -12.56 -11.36
C THR A 26 6.54 -13.64 -11.31
N ALA A 27 7.54 -13.50 -10.45
CA ALA A 27 8.57 -14.51 -10.23
C ALA A 27 7.99 -15.84 -9.70
N ALA A 28 6.88 -15.78 -8.96
CA ALA A 28 6.12 -16.94 -8.51
C ALA A 28 5.18 -17.52 -9.59
N GLY A 29 5.25 -17.06 -10.85
CA GLY A 29 4.48 -17.63 -11.97
C GLY A 29 3.09 -17.02 -12.18
N LEU A 30 2.73 -15.95 -11.47
CA LEU A 30 1.50 -15.22 -11.67
C LEU A 30 1.68 -14.12 -12.73
N SER A 31 0.60 -13.67 -13.37
CA SER A 31 0.62 -12.51 -14.27
C SER A 31 0.28 -11.25 -13.48
N ALA A 32 1.27 -10.65 -12.83
CA ALA A 32 1.06 -9.49 -11.98
C ALA A 32 1.52 -8.17 -12.62
N GLN A 33 0.80 -7.08 -12.36
CA GLN A 33 1.18 -5.74 -12.80
C GLN A 33 0.85 -4.69 -11.74
N ALA A 34 1.79 -3.76 -11.50
CA ALA A 34 1.55 -2.60 -10.66
C ALA A 34 0.97 -1.44 -11.49
N ARG A 35 -0.09 -0.79 -10.99
CA ARG A 35 -0.73 0.36 -11.65
C ARG A 35 -1.21 1.39 -10.63
N PRO A 36 -1.02 2.69 -10.90
CA PRO A 36 -1.70 3.75 -10.16
C PRO A 36 -3.22 3.56 -10.22
N VAL A 37 -3.92 3.81 -9.13
CA VAL A 37 -5.41 3.65 -9.09
C VAL A 37 -6.12 4.56 -10.08
N GLU A 38 -5.52 5.69 -10.43
CA GLU A 38 -6.02 6.64 -11.41
C GLU A 38 -6.05 6.08 -12.84
N ASP A 39 -5.16 5.12 -13.13
CA ASP A 39 -5.03 4.49 -14.45
C ASP A 39 -5.86 3.20 -14.57
N VAL A 40 -6.49 2.76 -13.47
CA VAL A 40 -7.31 1.56 -13.46
C VAL A 40 -8.79 1.93 -13.63
N LYS A 41 -9.35 1.60 -14.78
CA LYS A 41 -10.76 1.86 -15.09
C LYS A 41 -11.67 0.74 -14.61
N ASP A 42 -11.16 -0.49 -14.63
CA ASP A 42 -11.91 -1.70 -14.39
C ASP A 42 -11.02 -2.75 -13.69
N VAL A 43 -11.58 -3.48 -12.76
CA VAL A 43 -10.93 -4.57 -12.02
C VAL A 43 -11.40 -5.97 -12.47
N GLU A 44 -12.45 -6.07 -13.29
CA GLU A 44 -12.97 -7.36 -13.78
C GLU A 44 -11.92 -8.23 -14.48
N PRO A 45 -10.95 -7.68 -15.25
CA PRO A 45 -9.96 -8.50 -15.93
C PRO A 45 -8.97 -9.23 -15.00
N TYR A 46 -9.02 -8.97 -13.69
CA TYR A 46 -8.08 -9.50 -12.71
C TYR A 46 -8.75 -10.53 -11.79
N ASP A 47 -8.05 -11.63 -11.54
CA ASP A 47 -8.50 -12.70 -10.65
C ASP A 47 -8.32 -12.33 -9.17
N ALA A 48 -7.31 -11.51 -8.86
CA ALA A 48 -7.01 -11.03 -7.52
C ALA A 48 -6.47 -9.59 -7.53
N VAL A 49 -6.61 -8.88 -6.41
CA VAL A 49 -6.17 -7.50 -6.29
C VAL A 49 -5.38 -7.28 -4.99
N VAL A 50 -4.22 -6.66 -5.12
CA VAL A 50 -3.47 -6.09 -4.00
C VAL A 50 -3.64 -4.57 -4.09
N LEU A 51 -4.26 -3.96 -3.10
CA LEU A 51 -4.53 -2.52 -3.10
C LEU A 51 -3.67 -1.82 -2.06
N GLY A 52 -2.86 -0.87 -2.51
CA GLY A 52 -1.90 -0.15 -1.69
C GLY A 52 -2.12 1.36 -1.67
N GLY A 53 -1.68 1.99 -0.60
CA GLY A 53 -1.70 3.43 -0.49
C GLY A 53 -0.75 3.97 0.56
N ALA A 54 -0.24 5.17 0.36
CA ALA A 54 0.47 5.87 1.42
C ALA A 54 -0.52 6.35 2.49
N ALA A 55 -0.08 6.36 3.74
CA ALA A 55 -0.82 6.93 4.85
C ALA A 55 -0.15 8.20 5.37
N TYR A 56 -0.94 9.21 5.63
CA TYR A 56 -0.52 10.47 6.26
C TYR A 56 -1.37 10.73 7.48
N MET A 57 -0.74 10.93 8.63
CA MET A 57 -1.43 11.16 9.91
C MET A 57 -2.53 10.10 10.18
N PHE A 58 -2.21 8.83 9.96
CA PHE A 58 -3.11 7.68 10.10
C PHE A 58 -4.29 7.64 9.10
N HIS A 59 -4.26 8.44 8.06
CA HIS A 59 -5.27 8.42 7.00
C HIS A 59 -4.66 7.91 5.69
N TRP A 60 -5.31 6.92 5.12
CA TRP A 60 -4.93 6.40 3.81
C TRP A 60 -5.23 7.43 2.72
N LEU A 61 -4.43 7.45 1.66
CA LEU A 61 -4.65 8.40 0.57
C LEU A 61 -6.05 8.28 -0.02
N LYS A 62 -6.72 9.42 -0.16
CA LYS A 62 -8.08 9.53 -0.69
C LYS A 62 -8.28 8.83 -2.04
N PRO A 63 -7.35 8.85 -3.02
CA PRO A 63 -7.50 8.08 -4.25
C PRO A 63 -7.65 6.58 -4.02
N ALA A 64 -6.87 5.97 -3.10
CA ALA A 64 -7.01 4.55 -2.77
C ALA A 64 -8.37 4.23 -2.13
N VAL A 65 -8.82 5.05 -1.18
CA VAL A 65 -10.14 4.90 -0.55
C VAL A 65 -11.26 5.04 -1.57
N THR A 66 -11.17 6.03 -2.46
CA THR A 66 -12.17 6.26 -3.51
C THR A 66 -12.21 5.10 -4.49
N PHE A 67 -11.06 4.56 -4.87
CA PHE A 67 -10.96 3.38 -5.72
C PHE A 67 -11.62 2.16 -5.06
N ALA A 68 -11.29 1.88 -3.80
CA ALA A 68 -11.87 0.77 -3.03
C ALA A 68 -13.41 0.85 -2.97
N ARG A 69 -13.95 2.04 -2.68
CA ARG A 69 -15.40 2.26 -2.60
C ARG A 69 -16.08 2.17 -3.97
N ARG A 70 -15.43 2.68 -5.02
CA ARG A 70 -15.96 2.63 -6.39
C ARG A 70 -16.10 1.21 -6.90
N HIS A 71 -15.11 0.38 -6.64
CA HIS A 71 -15.05 -1.02 -7.10
C HIS A 71 -15.41 -2.03 -6.01
N ARG A 72 -16.17 -1.61 -4.96
CA ARG A 72 -16.43 -2.45 -3.79
C ARG A 72 -17.06 -3.81 -4.12
N THR A 73 -18.00 -3.83 -5.05
CA THR A 73 -18.73 -5.06 -5.44
C THR A 73 -17.78 -6.05 -6.11
N GLU A 74 -17.00 -5.57 -7.05
CA GLU A 74 -16.06 -6.38 -7.82
C GLU A 74 -14.89 -6.85 -6.93
N LEU A 75 -14.40 -5.98 -6.04
CA LEU A 75 -13.34 -6.31 -5.10
C LEU A 75 -13.80 -7.33 -4.05
N ALA A 76 -15.00 -7.21 -3.49
CA ALA A 76 -15.54 -8.15 -2.52
C ALA A 76 -15.80 -9.56 -3.10
N ALA A 77 -15.90 -9.68 -4.43
CA ALA A 77 -16.12 -10.96 -5.12
C ALA A 77 -14.83 -11.72 -5.47
N ARG A 78 -13.65 -11.22 -5.06
CA ARG A 78 -12.34 -11.82 -5.37
C ARG A 78 -11.36 -11.70 -4.22
N PRO A 79 -10.24 -12.44 -4.24
CA PRO A 79 -9.16 -12.27 -3.27
C PRO A 79 -8.59 -10.85 -3.29
N VAL A 80 -8.59 -10.20 -2.13
CA VAL A 80 -8.05 -8.85 -1.95
C VAL A 80 -7.10 -8.81 -0.76
N TRP A 81 -5.98 -8.11 -0.89
CA TRP A 81 -5.09 -7.74 0.19
C TRP A 81 -4.93 -6.22 0.20
N LEU A 82 -4.77 -5.65 1.39
CA LEU A 82 -4.54 -4.23 1.57
C LEU A 82 -3.12 -4.00 2.10
N PHE A 83 -2.45 -2.98 1.60
CA PHE A 83 -1.23 -2.52 2.25
C PHE A 83 -1.16 -1.00 2.38
N SER A 84 -0.48 -0.57 3.44
CA SER A 84 -0.18 0.85 3.66
C SER A 84 1.32 1.05 3.76
N SER A 85 1.80 2.18 3.26
CA SER A 85 3.14 2.68 3.56
C SER A 85 3.02 4.02 4.28
N GLY A 86 3.83 4.23 5.33
CA GLY A 86 3.66 5.48 6.03
C GLY A 86 4.59 5.76 7.20
N PRO A 87 4.74 4.90 8.19
CA PRO A 87 5.67 5.20 9.26
C PRO A 87 7.10 5.36 8.71
N LEU A 88 7.82 6.33 9.25
CA LEU A 88 9.21 6.62 8.91
C LEU A 88 10.10 6.20 10.07
N GLY A 89 11.28 5.67 9.76
CA GLY A 89 12.21 5.13 10.75
C GLY A 89 12.34 3.62 10.65
N THR A 90 13.14 3.04 11.53
CA THR A 90 13.44 1.60 11.55
C THR A 90 12.98 0.92 12.84
N ASP A 91 12.51 1.69 13.81
CA ASP A 91 12.12 1.17 15.11
C ASP A 91 10.76 0.48 15.01
N LEU A 92 10.72 -0.82 15.32
CA LEU A 92 9.49 -1.59 15.35
C LEU A 92 8.65 -1.31 16.60
N VAL A 93 9.25 -0.76 17.64
CA VAL A 93 8.60 -0.46 18.92
C VAL A 93 8.82 1.01 19.23
N ASP A 94 7.76 1.72 19.58
CA ASP A 94 7.81 3.12 19.99
C ASP A 94 8.26 3.26 21.46
N LYS A 95 8.42 4.51 21.91
CA LYS A 95 8.81 4.85 23.29
C LYS A 95 7.83 4.32 24.37
N ASP A 96 6.61 4.02 23.99
CA ASP A 96 5.56 3.49 24.88
C ASP A 96 5.46 1.96 24.81
N GLY A 97 6.38 1.29 24.10
CA GLY A 97 6.44 -0.17 23.95
C GLY A 97 5.43 -0.74 22.96
N LYS A 98 4.82 0.09 22.11
CA LYS A 98 3.82 -0.33 21.13
C LYS A 98 4.46 -0.59 19.76
N ASN A 99 3.92 -1.58 19.05
CA ASN A 99 4.35 -1.87 17.68
C ASN A 99 3.98 -0.71 16.75
N VAL A 100 4.99 -0.12 16.11
CA VAL A 100 4.85 1.06 15.23
C VAL A 100 3.98 0.75 14.01
N LEU A 101 4.15 -0.43 13.40
CA LEU A 101 3.38 -0.81 12.21
C LEU A 101 1.91 -1.01 12.55
N GLU A 102 1.60 -1.64 13.68
CA GLU A 102 0.23 -1.84 14.14
C GLU A 102 -0.46 -0.50 14.49
N THR A 103 0.23 0.37 15.22
CA THR A 103 -0.31 1.68 15.61
C THR A 103 -0.43 2.65 14.43
N SER A 104 0.31 2.40 13.34
CA SER A 104 0.26 3.20 12.10
C SER A 104 -0.76 2.66 11.08
N ARG A 105 -1.57 1.68 11.45
CA ARG A 105 -2.64 1.16 10.60
C ARG A 105 -3.63 2.29 10.25
N PRO A 106 -3.96 2.48 8.95
CA PRO A 106 -4.90 3.52 8.54
C PRO A 106 -6.29 3.33 9.14
N LYS A 107 -6.93 4.41 9.54
CA LYS A 107 -8.30 4.38 10.11
C LYS A 107 -9.33 3.86 9.13
N GLU A 108 -9.13 4.10 7.84
CA GLU A 108 -10.01 3.64 6.77
C GLU A 108 -10.04 2.12 6.62
N PHE A 109 -9.01 1.41 7.13
CA PHE A 109 -8.96 -0.05 7.06
C PHE A 109 -10.12 -0.71 7.82
N ASP A 110 -10.63 -0.12 8.90
CA ASP A 110 -11.80 -0.66 9.63
C ASP A 110 -13.07 -0.69 8.77
N GLU A 111 -13.27 0.32 7.94
CA GLU A 111 -14.37 0.37 6.98
C GLU A 111 -14.10 -0.58 5.81
N LEU A 112 -12.90 -0.52 5.24
CA LEU A 112 -12.55 -1.31 4.06
C LEU A 112 -12.54 -2.81 4.34
N THR A 113 -12.14 -3.23 5.53
CA THR A 113 -12.21 -4.64 5.96
C THR A 113 -13.64 -5.15 5.95
N LYS A 114 -14.59 -4.37 6.43
CA LYS A 114 -16.02 -4.73 6.40
C LYS A 114 -16.60 -4.70 4.99
N LEU A 115 -16.06 -3.86 4.12
CA LEU A 115 -16.58 -3.64 2.78
C LEU A 115 -16.04 -4.66 1.77
N LEU A 116 -14.75 -5.02 1.88
CA LEU A 116 -14.02 -5.81 0.89
C LEU A 116 -13.68 -7.22 1.37
N HIS A 117 -13.75 -7.48 2.67
CA HIS A 117 -13.33 -8.74 3.29
C HIS A 117 -11.93 -9.19 2.84
N PRO A 118 -10.89 -8.33 2.98
CA PRO A 118 -9.56 -8.66 2.50
C PRO A 118 -9.00 -9.88 3.23
N ARG A 119 -8.19 -10.67 2.55
CA ARG A 119 -7.50 -11.83 3.11
C ARG A 119 -6.37 -11.45 4.07
N GLY A 120 -5.81 -10.26 3.85
CA GLY A 120 -4.76 -9.74 4.71
C GLY A 120 -4.59 -8.24 4.58
N GLU A 121 -3.99 -7.68 5.61
CA GLU A 121 -3.60 -6.28 5.70
C GLU A 121 -2.15 -6.18 6.13
N GLN A 122 -1.39 -5.25 5.55
CA GLN A 122 0.01 -5.04 5.93
C GLN A 122 0.34 -3.55 5.97
N VAL A 123 1.09 -3.15 6.98
CA VAL A 123 1.71 -1.82 7.04
C VAL A 123 3.21 -1.97 6.86
N PHE A 124 3.79 -1.17 5.97
CA PHE A 124 5.22 -1.10 5.73
C PHE A 124 5.77 0.26 6.12
N PHE A 125 7.03 0.31 6.52
CA PHE A 125 7.76 1.57 6.57
C PHE A 125 7.80 2.20 5.17
N GLY A 126 7.81 3.54 5.16
CA GLY A 126 7.84 4.33 3.93
C GLY A 126 9.23 4.87 3.61
N ALA A 127 9.24 5.85 2.74
CA ALA A 127 10.42 6.66 2.44
C ALA A 127 10.02 8.13 2.39
N TYR A 128 10.93 9.00 2.79
CA TYR A 128 10.74 10.45 2.76
C TYR A 128 11.98 11.15 2.22
N ASP A 129 11.79 11.90 1.15
CA ASP A 129 12.80 12.77 0.57
C ASP A 129 12.35 14.23 0.77
N PRO A 130 13.04 15.00 1.63
CA PRO A 130 12.70 16.41 1.88
C PRO A 130 12.95 17.31 0.68
N ASP A 131 13.73 16.86 -0.30
CA ASP A 131 14.04 17.62 -1.52
C ASP A 131 13.11 17.26 -2.69
N ALA A 132 12.22 16.29 -2.50
CA ALA A 132 11.21 15.95 -3.48
C ALA A 132 10.26 17.13 -3.76
N PRO A 133 9.83 17.36 -5.01
CA PRO A 133 8.90 18.42 -5.34
C PRO A 133 7.59 18.30 -4.55
N PRO A 134 7.06 19.41 -3.99
CA PRO A 134 5.82 19.35 -3.23
C PRO A 134 4.63 19.01 -4.12
N VAL A 135 3.79 18.10 -3.63
CA VAL A 135 2.57 17.71 -4.30
C VAL A 135 1.37 18.41 -3.65
N GLY A 136 0.88 19.46 -4.30
CA GLY A 136 -0.28 20.23 -3.85
C GLY A 136 0.04 21.49 -3.05
N LEU A 137 -1.00 22.30 -2.84
CA LEU A 137 -0.88 23.63 -2.18
C LEU A 137 -0.47 23.55 -0.71
N GLY A 138 -0.92 22.51 0.00
CA GLY A 138 -0.61 22.33 1.42
C GLY A 138 0.88 22.07 1.67
N GLU A 139 1.50 21.22 0.86
CA GLU A 139 2.93 20.91 0.97
C GLU A 139 3.81 22.09 0.54
N ARG A 140 3.39 22.86 -0.46
CA ARG A 140 4.07 24.12 -0.83
C ARG A 140 4.13 25.10 0.33
N LEU A 141 3.05 25.19 1.11
CA LEU A 141 3.03 26.07 2.29
C LEU A 141 3.96 25.55 3.39
N VAL A 142 3.96 24.23 3.64
CA VAL A 142 4.80 23.58 4.65
C VAL A 142 6.30 23.64 4.29
N GLN A 143 6.66 23.56 3.01
CA GLN A 143 8.06 23.69 2.55
C GLN A 143 8.70 25.05 2.92
N HIS A 144 7.91 26.10 3.08
CA HIS A 144 8.40 27.41 3.49
C HIS A 144 8.56 27.54 5.02
N MET A 145 8.23 26.47 5.78
CA MET A 145 8.37 26.43 7.24
C MET A 145 9.59 25.56 7.62
N PRO A 146 10.76 26.14 7.96
CA PRO A 146 11.98 25.37 8.25
C PRO A 146 11.83 24.32 9.35
N ALA A 147 10.99 24.60 10.35
CA ALA A 147 10.69 23.69 11.45
C ALA A 147 9.95 22.41 10.99
N ALA A 148 9.16 22.49 9.93
CA ALA A 148 8.41 21.35 9.41
C ALA A 148 9.25 20.44 8.52
N ARG A 149 10.24 20.96 7.80
CA ARG A 149 11.17 20.18 6.97
C ARG A 149 12.04 19.25 7.80
N ASN A 150 12.41 19.66 8.99
CA ASN A 150 13.29 18.91 9.89
C ASN A 150 12.52 18.02 10.88
N ALA A 151 11.20 18.00 10.82
CA ALA A 151 10.36 17.26 11.76
C ALA A 151 10.24 15.78 11.43
N LEU A 152 10.50 15.39 10.17
CA LEU A 152 10.42 14.01 9.73
C LEU A 152 11.81 13.48 9.36
N PRO A 153 12.16 12.23 9.75
CA PRO A 153 13.40 11.62 9.34
C PRO A 153 13.41 11.41 7.82
N ALA A 154 14.46 11.94 7.16
CA ALA A 154 14.69 11.73 5.74
C ALA A 154 15.36 10.37 5.52
N GLY A 155 14.93 9.65 4.49
CA GLY A 155 15.53 8.38 4.11
C GLY A 155 14.55 7.39 3.51
N ASP A 156 15.10 6.26 3.08
CA ASP A 156 14.35 5.09 2.64
C ASP A 156 14.36 4.05 3.77
N PHE A 157 13.20 3.84 4.38
CA PHE A 157 13.01 2.92 5.51
C PHE A 157 12.25 1.66 5.11
N ARG A 158 11.98 1.47 3.81
CA ARG A 158 11.24 0.31 3.31
C ARG A 158 12.02 -0.98 3.59
N ASP A 159 11.36 -1.90 4.29
CA ASP A 159 11.90 -3.24 4.56
C ASP A 159 11.61 -4.15 3.37
N TRP A 160 12.55 -4.20 2.42
CA TRP A 160 12.41 -5.00 1.21
C TRP A 160 12.26 -6.50 1.48
N PRO A 161 13.02 -7.12 2.40
CA PRO A 161 12.80 -8.50 2.82
C PRO A 161 11.38 -8.77 3.34
N ALA A 162 10.83 -7.88 4.16
CA ALA A 162 9.45 -8.03 4.66
C ALA A 162 8.41 -7.90 3.54
N ILE A 163 8.64 -7.00 2.57
CA ILE A 163 7.78 -6.85 1.38
C ILE A 163 7.82 -8.11 0.53
N ASP A 164 9.01 -8.68 0.30
CA ASP A 164 9.17 -9.92 -0.47
C ASP A 164 8.49 -11.11 0.22
N ALA A 165 8.64 -11.23 1.54
CA ALA A 165 8.02 -12.28 2.33
C ALA A 165 6.48 -12.20 2.27
N TRP A 166 5.93 -11.00 2.35
CA TRP A 166 4.49 -10.80 2.23
C TRP A 166 3.97 -11.13 0.82
N ALA A 167 4.70 -10.73 -0.23
CA ALA A 167 4.35 -11.08 -1.60
C ALA A 167 4.41 -12.59 -1.84
N ALA A 168 5.40 -13.29 -1.26
CA ALA A 168 5.49 -14.74 -1.33
C ALA A 168 4.32 -15.43 -0.63
N GLN A 169 3.86 -14.90 0.51
CA GLN A 169 2.67 -15.40 1.19
C GLN A 169 1.43 -15.25 0.30
N ILE A 170 1.22 -14.09 -0.33
CA ILE A 170 0.10 -13.87 -1.26
C ILE A 170 0.16 -14.89 -2.41
N ALA A 171 1.34 -15.10 -3.00
CA ALA A 171 1.52 -16.07 -4.08
C ALA A 171 1.12 -17.48 -3.65
N ALA A 172 1.58 -17.93 -2.48
CA ALA A 172 1.25 -19.25 -1.94
C ALA A 172 -0.26 -19.41 -1.67
N GLU A 173 -0.92 -18.38 -1.13
CA GLU A 173 -2.37 -18.39 -0.92
C GLU A 173 -3.14 -18.51 -2.24
N LEU A 174 -2.70 -17.79 -3.29
CA LEU A 174 -3.33 -17.86 -4.62
C LEU A 174 -3.08 -19.18 -5.36
N GLU A 175 -1.91 -19.79 -5.14
CA GLU A 175 -1.58 -21.11 -5.71
C GLU A 175 -2.38 -22.25 -5.07
N ALA A 176 -2.70 -22.11 -3.78
CA ALA A 176 -3.49 -23.09 -3.03
C ALA A 176 -4.99 -23.08 -3.40
N GLU A 177 -5.45 -22.07 -4.15
CA GLU A 177 -6.85 -22.04 -4.61
C GLU A 177 -7.10 -23.12 -5.68
N PRO A 178 -8.21 -23.87 -5.56
CA PRO A 178 -8.60 -24.78 -6.61
C PRO A 178 -8.86 -23.94 -7.88
N ARG A 179 -8.08 -24.19 -8.92
CA ARG A 179 -8.33 -23.60 -10.24
C ARG A 179 -9.70 -24.07 -10.67
N GLY A 180 -10.68 -23.17 -10.66
CA GLY A 180 -12.02 -23.47 -11.13
C GLY A 180 -11.93 -24.09 -12.54
N GLN A 181 -12.44 -25.31 -12.64
CA GLN A 181 -12.62 -26.01 -13.92
C GLN A 181 -13.74 -25.35 -14.72
#